data_6c191f97439a0b49dc20e5417a85c026
#
_entry.id   6c191f97439a0b49dc20e5417a85c026
#
_cell.length_a   1.000
_cell.length_b   1.000
_cell.length_c   1.000
_cell.angle_alpha   90.00
_cell.angle_beta   90.00
_cell.angle_gamma   90.00
#
_symmetry.space_group_name_H-M   'P 1'
#
loop_
_entity.id
_entity.type
_entity.pdbx_description
1 polymer ?
#
loop_
_entity_poly.entity_id
_entity_poly.type
_entity_poly.pdbx_seq_one_letter_code
_entity_poly.pdbx_strand_id
1 'polypeptide(L)'
;MRVVIVGAGPCGAALAVALARAGTAVTLVEAAPGLGRSFRGEALMPSGLEALERLGLAPVPETVPQRALGGWRVAVEGHDLFQVPEPLEGPGAQPCTLVSQPAWLESLLAVTQRPARLSVHLGMAAADLQHNAEGRVSGVQLADGTQLPADLVVGCDGRGSLLRRKADIALSETAHPIDVLWFRFDAAAEALPDQGFTTLVGPQGLASVFTSAEGRVQLGWAIPPGAPTPRHTAREWIDRLVAQAPQDLAGWLQRNGAHLGEPVRFSVQVGLAERWWQPGLLLLGDAAHPMSPVRAQGINMALRDAALASCTLLELASAGPVSAAQLDQALARIEAARRPEVALLQALQAEELERAELLQHKPWLRRLLAGFAPLVSKAAGRYWRLQQRRLRHGTAPLDTGQ
;
A
#
# COMPACT_ATOMS: atom_id res chain seq x y z
N MET A 1 -19.73 22.55 1.07
CA MET A 1 -18.72 22.03 0.13
C MET A 1 -19.18 20.69 -0.43
N ARG A 2 -19.08 20.50 -1.76
CA ARG A 2 -19.34 19.24 -2.48
C ARG A 2 -17.99 18.68 -2.94
N VAL A 3 -17.72 17.43 -2.60
CA VAL A 3 -16.46 16.76 -2.93
C VAL A 3 -16.73 15.57 -3.85
N VAL A 4 -16.04 15.51 -4.99
CA VAL A 4 -16.02 14.32 -5.86
C VAL A 4 -14.67 13.62 -5.68
N ILE A 5 -14.70 12.34 -5.29
CA ILE A 5 -13.52 11.52 -5.12
C ILE A 5 -13.51 10.44 -6.21
N VAL A 6 -12.44 10.36 -6.98
CA VAL A 6 -12.25 9.37 -8.04
C VAL A 6 -11.27 8.30 -7.60
N GLY A 7 -11.75 7.06 -7.57
CA GLY A 7 -11.03 5.87 -7.09
C GLY A 7 -11.47 5.43 -5.70
N ALA A 8 -12.08 4.25 -5.58
CA ALA A 8 -12.52 3.63 -4.33
C ALA A 8 -11.46 2.66 -3.75
N GLY A 9 -10.18 2.95 -3.94
CA GLY A 9 -9.10 2.29 -3.21
C GLY A 9 -9.06 2.75 -1.74
N PRO A 10 -8.09 2.25 -0.94
CA PRO A 10 -7.99 2.56 0.50
C PRO A 10 -8.04 4.05 0.82
N CYS A 11 -7.31 4.87 0.07
CA CYS A 11 -7.30 6.32 0.24
C CYS A 11 -8.68 6.94 0.01
N GLY A 12 -9.26 6.71 -1.19
CA GLY A 12 -10.50 7.36 -1.59
C GLY A 12 -11.71 6.89 -0.79
N ALA A 13 -11.81 5.59 -0.50
CA ALA A 13 -12.90 5.04 0.31
C ALA A 13 -12.85 5.56 1.75
N ALA A 14 -11.66 5.54 2.37
CA ALA A 14 -11.48 6.04 3.74
C ALA A 14 -11.78 7.53 3.85
N LEU A 15 -11.26 8.34 2.93
CA LEU A 15 -11.52 9.79 2.89
C LEU A 15 -13.02 10.08 2.65
N ALA A 16 -13.66 9.35 1.72
CA ALA A 16 -15.07 9.54 1.39
C ALA A 16 -15.96 9.30 2.62
N VAL A 17 -15.72 8.18 3.32
CA VAL A 17 -16.52 7.85 4.51
C VAL A 17 -16.26 8.85 5.64
N ALA A 18 -15.01 9.24 5.90
CA ALA A 18 -14.68 10.19 6.95
C ALA A 18 -15.33 11.57 6.71
N LEU A 19 -15.20 12.14 5.51
CA LEU A 19 -15.80 13.41 5.16
C LEU A 19 -17.34 13.36 5.21
N ALA A 20 -17.95 12.29 4.71
CA ALA A 20 -19.40 12.15 4.67
C ALA A 20 -19.99 11.94 6.09
N ARG A 21 -19.32 11.22 6.99
CA ARG A 21 -19.72 11.10 8.41
C ARG A 21 -19.73 12.44 9.11
N ALA A 22 -18.81 13.32 8.75
CA ALA A 22 -18.76 14.70 9.25
C ALA A 22 -19.73 15.68 8.55
N GLY A 23 -20.62 15.18 7.68
CA GLY A 23 -21.68 15.97 7.04
C GLY A 23 -21.31 16.61 5.71
N THR A 24 -20.11 16.37 5.16
CA THR A 24 -19.72 16.84 3.83
C THR A 24 -20.47 16.03 2.74
N ALA A 25 -20.97 16.68 1.71
CA ALA A 25 -21.57 16.00 0.57
C ALA A 25 -20.45 15.39 -0.31
N VAL A 26 -20.39 14.07 -0.39
CA VAL A 26 -19.33 13.33 -1.11
C VAL A 26 -19.95 12.44 -2.19
N THR A 27 -19.36 12.49 -3.38
CA THR A 27 -19.61 11.52 -4.45
C THR A 27 -18.31 10.73 -4.69
N LEU A 28 -18.35 9.42 -4.47
CA LEU A 28 -17.24 8.51 -4.73
C LEU A 28 -17.49 7.75 -6.04
N VAL A 29 -16.51 7.82 -6.95
CA VAL A 29 -16.57 7.19 -8.27
C VAL A 29 -15.48 6.12 -8.38
N GLU A 30 -15.84 4.92 -8.84
CA GLU A 30 -14.91 3.81 -9.09
C GLU A 30 -15.21 3.17 -10.45
N ALA A 31 -14.16 3.03 -11.26
CA ALA A 31 -14.27 2.44 -12.60
C ALA A 31 -14.60 0.93 -12.57
N ALA A 32 -14.13 0.21 -11.56
CA ALA A 32 -14.43 -1.21 -11.40
C ALA A 32 -15.87 -1.41 -10.88
N PRO A 33 -16.58 -2.46 -11.35
CA PRO A 33 -17.93 -2.77 -10.89
C PRO A 33 -17.98 -3.32 -9.47
N GLY A 34 -16.82 -3.68 -8.88
CA GLY A 34 -16.68 -4.20 -7.53
C GLY A 34 -15.34 -3.86 -6.91
N LEU A 35 -15.20 -4.10 -5.61
CA LEU A 35 -14.02 -3.76 -4.82
C LEU A 35 -13.04 -4.93 -4.68
N GLY A 36 -13.41 -6.12 -5.18
CA GLY A 36 -12.62 -7.36 -5.10
C GLY A 36 -11.41 -7.37 -6.03
N ARG A 37 -10.37 -6.61 -5.71
CA ARG A 37 -9.11 -6.61 -6.46
C ARG A 37 -8.14 -7.61 -5.84
N SER A 38 -7.64 -8.56 -6.64
CA SER A 38 -6.64 -9.53 -6.21
C SER A 38 -5.27 -8.91 -6.01
N PHE A 39 -4.46 -9.49 -5.11
CA PHE A 39 -3.04 -9.15 -4.89
C PHE A 39 -2.79 -7.66 -4.58
N ARG A 40 -3.38 -7.15 -3.52
CA ARG A 40 -3.11 -5.81 -2.99
C ARG A 40 -2.35 -5.89 -1.67
N GLY A 41 -1.66 -4.80 -1.33
CA GLY A 41 -1.00 -4.70 -0.03
C GLY A 41 -2.00 -4.82 1.11
N GLU A 42 -1.81 -5.82 1.97
CA GLU A 42 -2.69 -6.14 3.09
C GLU A 42 -2.12 -5.68 4.44
N ALA A 43 -0.82 -5.35 4.48
CA ALA A 43 -0.13 -5.07 5.73
C ALA A 43 -0.32 -3.62 6.16
N LEU A 44 -1.07 -3.44 7.23
CA LEU A 44 -1.18 -2.18 7.94
C LEU A 44 -0.09 -2.11 9.02
N MET A 45 0.85 -1.19 8.84
CA MET A 45 1.83 -0.83 9.84
C MET A 45 1.18 0.01 10.95
N PRO A 46 1.80 0.17 12.12
CA PRO A 46 1.28 1.07 13.16
C PRO A 46 0.86 2.44 12.63
N SER A 47 1.61 3.02 11.68
CA SER A 47 1.27 4.30 11.03
C SER A 47 -0.04 4.27 10.24
N GLY A 48 -0.36 3.15 9.58
CA GLY A 48 -1.62 2.98 8.87
C GLY A 48 -2.79 2.76 9.82
N LEU A 49 -2.56 2.02 10.91
CA LEU A 49 -3.56 1.81 11.96
C LEU A 49 -3.87 3.13 12.70
N GLU A 50 -2.85 3.95 13.03
CA GLU A 50 -3.01 5.31 13.55
C GLU A 50 -3.86 6.17 12.60
N ALA A 51 -3.60 6.09 11.29
CA ALA A 51 -4.40 6.83 10.31
C ALA A 51 -5.87 6.41 10.31
N LEU A 52 -6.17 5.10 10.47
CA LEU A 52 -7.55 4.62 10.62
C LEU A 52 -8.22 5.17 11.89
N GLU A 53 -7.51 5.25 12.99
CA GLU A 53 -8.01 5.86 14.23
C GLU A 53 -8.35 7.34 14.02
N ARG A 54 -7.46 8.09 13.38
CA ARG A 54 -7.69 9.51 13.05
C ARG A 54 -8.88 9.74 12.11
N LEU A 55 -9.14 8.82 11.21
CA LEU A 55 -10.30 8.84 10.31
C LEU A 55 -11.61 8.39 10.99
N GLY A 56 -11.56 7.92 12.24
CA GLY A 56 -12.72 7.31 12.91
C GLY A 56 -13.16 6.00 12.27
N LEU A 57 -12.23 5.27 11.66
CA LEU A 57 -12.45 4.00 10.96
C LEU A 57 -11.85 2.79 11.70
N ALA A 58 -11.24 3.00 12.85
CA ALA A 58 -10.77 1.97 13.75
C ALA A 58 -11.82 1.69 14.86
N PRO A 59 -11.85 0.47 15.43
CA PRO A 59 -11.14 -0.71 14.95
C PRO A 59 -11.72 -1.23 13.62
N VAL A 60 -10.90 -1.97 12.85
CA VAL A 60 -11.40 -2.71 11.68
C VAL A 60 -12.43 -3.73 12.18
N PRO A 61 -13.61 -3.83 11.55
CA PRO A 61 -14.65 -4.76 12.01
C PRO A 61 -14.16 -6.21 12.07
N GLU A 62 -14.57 -6.97 13.08
CA GLU A 62 -14.20 -8.39 13.26
C GLU A 62 -14.70 -9.29 12.10
N THR A 63 -15.73 -8.86 11.38
CA THR A 63 -16.23 -9.53 10.18
C THR A 63 -15.26 -9.44 8.98
N VAL A 64 -14.30 -8.53 9.02
CA VAL A 64 -13.26 -8.39 8.03
C VAL A 64 -12.09 -9.31 8.38
N PRO A 65 -11.69 -10.24 7.51
CA PRO A 65 -10.53 -11.09 7.76
C PRO A 65 -9.30 -10.24 8.07
N GLN A 66 -8.74 -10.46 9.25
CA GLN A 66 -7.56 -9.74 9.74
C GLN A 66 -6.76 -10.59 10.72
N ARG A 67 -5.47 -10.35 10.81
CA ARG A 67 -4.60 -11.00 11.78
C ARG A 67 -3.33 -10.21 12.04
N ALA A 68 -2.82 -10.26 13.25
CA ALA A 68 -1.49 -9.75 13.55
C ALA A 68 -0.42 -10.59 12.82
N LEU A 69 0.61 -9.95 12.29
CA LEU A 69 1.78 -10.63 11.78
C LEU A 69 2.58 -11.21 12.94
N GLY A 70 3.05 -12.47 12.84
CA GLY A 70 3.83 -13.11 13.91
C GLY A 70 5.25 -12.58 14.04
N GLY A 71 5.82 -12.11 12.94
CA GLY A 71 7.18 -11.57 12.92
C GLY A 71 7.77 -11.45 11.52
N TRP A 72 9.05 -11.12 11.48
CA TRP A 72 9.83 -10.93 10.27
C TRP A 72 11.03 -11.88 10.28
N ARG A 73 11.19 -12.61 9.20
CA ARG A 73 12.29 -13.57 9.00
C ARG A 73 13.04 -13.21 7.73
N VAL A 74 14.35 -13.15 7.81
CA VAL A 74 15.20 -13.04 6.63
C VAL A 74 16.15 -14.24 6.61
N ALA A 75 16.10 -15.00 5.53
CA ALA A 75 16.97 -16.14 5.31
C ALA A 75 17.88 -15.90 4.10
N VAL A 76 19.14 -16.30 4.21
CA VAL A 76 20.17 -16.18 3.17
C VAL A 76 20.76 -17.56 2.92
N GLU A 77 20.76 -18.01 1.66
CA GLU A 77 21.28 -19.35 1.28
C GLU A 77 20.72 -20.50 2.15
N GLY A 78 19.43 -20.45 2.49
CA GLY A 78 18.78 -21.46 3.33
C GLY A 78 19.05 -21.35 4.84
N HIS A 79 19.79 -20.35 5.29
CA HIS A 79 20.09 -20.11 6.70
C HIS A 79 19.40 -18.86 7.22
N ASP A 80 18.81 -18.93 8.42
CA ASP A 80 18.19 -17.77 9.05
C ASP A 80 19.26 -16.73 9.42
N LEU A 81 19.25 -15.59 8.71
CA LEU A 81 20.08 -14.46 9.10
C LEU A 81 19.53 -13.84 10.38
N PHE A 82 18.22 -13.66 10.48
CA PHE A 82 17.53 -13.26 11.71
C PHE A 82 16.04 -13.58 11.67
N GLN A 83 15.46 -13.67 12.86
CA GLN A 83 14.02 -13.62 13.10
C GLN A 83 13.74 -12.57 14.18
N VAL A 84 12.71 -11.74 13.93
CA VAL A 84 12.28 -10.70 14.88
C VAL A 84 10.75 -10.78 15.04
N PRO A 85 10.26 -11.07 16.26
CA PRO A 85 8.82 -11.15 16.49
C PRO A 85 8.15 -9.78 16.42
N GLU A 86 6.88 -9.76 16.05
CA GLU A 86 5.98 -8.61 16.24
C GLU A 86 5.38 -8.62 17.65
N PRO A 87 5.04 -7.46 18.22
CA PRO A 87 5.40 -6.14 17.73
C PRO A 87 6.87 -5.79 17.93
N LEU A 88 7.47 -5.06 16.98
CA LEU A 88 8.92 -4.76 17.00
C LEU A 88 9.34 -3.90 18.20
N GLU A 89 8.45 -3.08 18.72
CA GLU A 89 8.68 -2.16 19.85
C GLU A 89 8.56 -2.87 21.22
N GLY A 90 8.09 -4.10 21.21
CA GLY A 90 7.94 -4.92 22.42
C GLY A 90 6.51 -5.14 22.86
N PRO A 91 6.28 -5.87 23.94
CA PRO A 91 4.95 -6.22 24.44
C PRO A 91 4.07 -4.98 24.68
N GLY A 92 2.82 -5.05 24.23
CA GLY A 92 1.84 -3.98 24.36
C GLY A 92 1.85 -2.93 23.25
N ALA A 93 2.87 -2.94 22.37
CA ALA A 93 2.88 -2.10 21.17
C ALA A 93 1.97 -2.71 20.08
N GLN A 94 1.60 -1.89 19.11
CA GLN A 94 0.73 -2.29 18.02
C GLN A 94 1.51 -3.08 16.95
N PRO A 95 1.13 -4.35 16.66
CA PRO A 95 1.82 -5.13 15.63
C PRO A 95 1.43 -4.68 14.22
N CYS A 96 2.27 -5.00 13.24
CA CYS A 96 1.82 -5.04 11.85
C CYS A 96 0.63 -5.98 11.73
N THR A 97 -0.47 -5.50 11.16
CA THR A 97 -1.72 -6.24 11.03
C THR A 97 -2.06 -6.43 9.55
N LEU A 98 -2.25 -7.68 9.15
CA LEU A 98 -2.74 -8.01 7.82
C LEU A 98 -4.26 -7.89 7.82
N VAL A 99 -4.80 -7.18 6.83
CA VAL A 99 -6.24 -6.94 6.69
C VAL A 99 -6.64 -7.24 5.24
N SER A 100 -7.69 -8.04 5.04
CA SER A 100 -8.24 -8.23 3.70
C SER A 100 -8.77 -6.91 3.15
N GLN A 101 -7.99 -6.29 2.25
CA GLN A 101 -8.34 -4.99 1.67
C GLN A 101 -9.70 -5.01 0.95
N PRO A 102 -10.04 -6.05 0.12
CA PRO A 102 -11.35 -6.11 -0.50
C PRO A 102 -12.49 -6.14 0.52
N ALA A 103 -12.42 -7.05 1.49
CA ALA A 103 -13.46 -7.20 2.51
C ALA A 103 -13.60 -5.93 3.38
N TRP A 104 -12.48 -5.26 3.69
CA TRP A 104 -12.51 -3.98 4.41
C TRP A 104 -13.19 -2.87 3.60
N LEU A 105 -12.85 -2.72 2.31
CA LEU A 105 -13.48 -1.73 1.44
C LEU A 105 -14.97 -1.99 1.24
N GLU A 106 -15.37 -3.26 1.06
CA GLU A 106 -16.77 -3.67 1.00
C GLU A 106 -17.52 -3.33 2.29
N SER A 107 -16.90 -3.58 3.45
CA SER A 107 -17.46 -3.21 4.76
C SER A 107 -17.64 -1.70 4.90
N LEU A 108 -16.64 -0.90 4.51
CA LEU A 108 -16.71 0.57 4.58
C LEU A 108 -17.82 1.16 3.70
N LEU A 109 -18.01 0.59 2.51
CA LEU A 109 -18.94 1.11 1.50
C LEU A 109 -20.28 0.37 1.47
N ALA A 110 -20.51 -0.57 2.41
CA ALA A 110 -21.78 -1.28 2.54
C ALA A 110 -22.96 -0.29 2.69
N VAL A 111 -24.03 -0.54 1.97
CA VAL A 111 -25.24 0.32 1.97
C VAL A 111 -25.77 0.58 3.38
N THR A 112 -25.76 -0.46 4.22
CA THR A 112 -26.25 -0.41 5.62
C THR A 112 -25.41 0.47 6.54
N GLN A 113 -24.14 0.74 6.18
CA GLN A 113 -23.20 1.55 6.97
C GLN A 113 -22.84 2.87 6.30
N ARG A 114 -23.38 3.10 5.10
CA ARG A 114 -23.03 4.28 4.29
C ARG A 114 -23.64 5.55 4.91
N PRO A 115 -22.81 6.58 5.15
CA PRO A 115 -23.31 7.87 5.59
C PRO A 115 -24.33 8.46 4.58
N ALA A 116 -25.38 9.11 5.07
CA ALA A 116 -26.43 9.71 4.24
C ALA A 116 -25.91 10.73 3.21
N ARG A 117 -24.75 11.31 3.46
CA ARG A 117 -24.07 12.29 2.58
C ARG A 117 -23.10 11.67 1.58
N LEU A 118 -22.99 10.33 1.52
CA LEU A 118 -22.11 9.61 0.60
C LEU A 118 -22.91 8.96 -0.54
N SER A 119 -22.69 9.43 -1.77
CA SER A 119 -23.10 8.74 -2.99
C SER A 119 -21.94 7.92 -3.55
N VAL A 120 -22.17 6.66 -3.93
CA VAL A 120 -21.14 5.76 -4.47
C VAL A 120 -21.58 5.25 -5.85
N HIS A 121 -20.71 5.45 -6.83
CA HIS A 121 -20.89 5.02 -8.22
C HIS A 121 -19.79 4.00 -8.55
N LEU A 122 -20.13 2.70 -8.55
CA LEU A 122 -19.24 1.62 -8.99
C LEU A 122 -19.51 1.31 -10.47
N GLY A 123 -18.49 0.86 -11.20
CA GLY A 123 -18.56 0.59 -12.64
C GLY A 123 -18.60 1.86 -13.50
N MET A 124 -18.30 3.01 -12.92
CA MET A 124 -18.34 4.31 -13.59
C MET A 124 -16.93 4.90 -13.66
N ALA A 125 -16.37 4.99 -14.85
CA ALA A 125 -15.04 5.56 -15.05
C ALA A 125 -15.11 7.08 -15.21
N ALA A 126 -14.20 7.82 -14.57
CA ALA A 126 -13.94 9.21 -14.91
C ALA A 126 -13.32 9.29 -16.31
N ALA A 127 -13.70 10.27 -17.11
CA ALA A 127 -13.21 10.49 -18.47
C ALA A 127 -12.42 11.80 -18.60
N ASP A 128 -12.89 12.87 -17.92
CA ASP A 128 -12.24 14.18 -18.02
C ASP A 128 -12.49 15.04 -16.77
N LEU A 129 -11.66 16.08 -16.61
CA LEU A 129 -11.86 17.17 -15.65
C LEU A 129 -12.73 18.27 -16.28
N GLN A 130 -13.63 18.83 -15.49
CA GLN A 130 -14.38 20.02 -15.85
C GLN A 130 -13.72 21.27 -15.25
N HIS A 131 -13.71 22.35 -16.00
CA HIS A 131 -13.15 23.62 -15.55
C HIS A 131 -14.22 24.71 -15.66
N ASN A 132 -14.17 25.66 -14.72
CA ASN A 132 -14.97 26.87 -14.82
C ASN A 132 -14.30 27.92 -15.74
N ALA A 133 -14.94 29.08 -15.91
CA ALA A 133 -14.45 30.16 -16.77
C ALA A 133 -13.06 30.69 -16.37
N GLU A 134 -12.69 30.55 -15.08
CA GLU A 134 -11.41 30.97 -14.52
C GLU A 134 -10.33 29.85 -14.61
N GLY A 135 -10.63 28.72 -15.26
CA GLY A 135 -9.70 27.59 -15.41
C GLY A 135 -9.55 26.71 -14.17
N ARG A 136 -10.35 26.94 -13.11
CA ARG A 136 -10.38 26.12 -11.91
C ARG A 136 -11.11 24.79 -12.18
N VAL A 137 -10.60 23.68 -11.66
CA VAL A 137 -11.33 22.41 -11.67
C VAL A 137 -12.65 22.57 -10.88
N SER A 138 -13.76 22.26 -11.53
CA SER A 138 -15.12 22.46 -11.01
C SER A 138 -15.98 21.20 -11.05
N GLY A 139 -15.39 20.06 -11.44
CA GLY A 139 -16.09 18.78 -11.50
C GLY A 139 -15.35 17.72 -12.31
N VAL A 140 -16.05 16.61 -12.51
CA VAL A 140 -15.57 15.45 -13.30
C VAL A 140 -16.64 15.07 -14.31
N GLN A 141 -16.24 14.75 -15.53
CA GLN A 141 -17.06 14.09 -16.52
C GLN A 141 -16.80 12.57 -16.46
N LEU A 142 -17.86 11.78 -16.41
CA LEU A 142 -17.80 10.33 -16.48
C LEU A 142 -17.82 9.83 -17.93
N ALA A 143 -17.44 8.56 -18.13
CA ALA A 143 -17.34 7.96 -19.46
C ALA A 143 -18.69 7.85 -20.21
N ASP A 144 -19.82 7.85 -19.48
CA ASP A 144 -21.17 7.88 -20.04
C ASP A 144 -21.68 9.30 -20.38
N GLY A 145 -20.84 10.33 -20.16
CA GLY A 145 -21.19 11.74 -20.38
C GLY A 145 -21.79 12.42 -19.15
N THR A 146 -22.07 11.71 -18.07
CA THR A 146 -22.59 12.30 -16.82
C THR A 146 -21.58 13.30 -16.26
N GLN A 147 -22.08 14.46 -15.84
CA GLN A 147 -21.28 15.53 -15.25
C GLN A 147 -21.51 15.56 -13.73
N LEU A 148 -20.43 15.56 -12.96
CA LEU A 148 -20.45 15.63 -11.52
C LEU A 148 -19.79 16.94 -11.06
N PRO A 149 -20.60 18.01 -10.80
CA PRO A 149 -20.06 19.29 -10.35
C PRO A 149 -19.54 19.17 -8.91
N ALA A 150 -18.39 19.79 -8.62
CA ALA A 150 -17.72 19.77 -7.34
C ALA A 150 -17.08 21.11 -7.01
N ASP A 151 -16.97 21.40 -5.70
CA ASP A 151 -16.13 22.47 -5.19
C ASP A 151 -14.67 22.01 -5.07
N LEU A 152 -14.49 20.68 -4.87
CA LEU A 152 -13.20 19.98 -4.83
C LEU A 152 -13.31 18.61 -5.51
N VAL A 153 -12.38 18.31 -6.41
CA VAL A 153 -12.14 16.97 -6.94
C VAL A 153 -10.91 16.38 -6.25
N VAL A 154 -11.00 15.12 -5.77
CA VAL A 154 -9.87 14.39 -5.19
C VAL A 154 -9.57 13.17 -6.06
N GLY A 155 -8.36 13.13 -6.62
CA GLY A 155 -7.84 12.00 -7.41
C GLY A 155 -7.17 10.97 -6.51
N CYS A 156 -7.84 9.80 -6.34
CA CYS A 156 -7.33 8.60 -5.68
C CYS A 156 -7.33 7.42 -6.68
N ASP A 157 -7.20 7.70 -7.96
CA ASP A 157 -7.40 6.80 -9.09
C ASP A 157 -6.16 5.96 -9.46
N GLY A 158 -5.22 5.88 -8.53
CA GLY A 158 -4.12 4.93 -8.55
C GLY A 158 -2.96 5.32 -9.46
N ARG A 159 -2.02 4.37 -9.67
CA ARG A 159 -0.73 4.58 -10.36
C ARG A 159 -0.88 5.20 -11.75
N GLY A 160 -1.83 4.70 -12.51
CA GLY A 160 -2.17 5.22 -13.84
C GLY A 160 -3.13 6.40 -13.82
N SER A 161 -3.13 7.24 -12.79
CA SER A 161 -4.10 8.31 -12.57
C SER A 161 -4.46 9.08 -13.85
N LEU A 162 -5.73 9.00 -14.21
CA LEU A 162 -6.29 9.79 -15.30
C LEU A 162 -6.31 11.26 -14.91
N LEU A 163 -6.74 11.56 -13.67
CA LEU A 163 -6.89 12.94 -13.22
C LEU A 163 -5.55 13.66 -13.18
N ARG A 164 -4.46 12.98 -12.77
CA ARG A 164 -3.10 13.55 -12.85
C ARG A 164 -2.73 13.93 -14.27
N ARG A 165 -2.97 13.03 -15.24
CA ARG A 165 -2.68 13.31 -16.66
C ARG A 165 -3.54 14.42 -17.24
N LYS A 166 -4.85 14.45 -16.91
CA LYS A 166 -5.77 15.48 -17.36
C LYS A 166 -5.50 16.86 -16.75
N ALA A 167 -4.87 16.87 -15.59
CA ALA A 167 -4.40 18.08 -14.93
C ALA A 167 -3.01 18.53 -15.41
N ASP A 168 -2.42 17.83 -16.37
CA ASP A 168 -1.05 18.07 -16.86
C ASP A 168 -0.01 18.12 -15.74
N ILE A 169 -0.14 17.17 -14.81
CA ILE A 169 0.81 17.00 -13.69
C ILE A 169 1.74 15.83 -14.01
N ALA A 170 3.01 16.12 -14.20
CA ALA A 170 4.00 15.10 -14.48
C ALA A 170 4.30 14.23 -13.24
N LEU A 171 4.65 12.97 -13.47
CA LEU A 171 5.17 12.05 -12.47
C LEU A 171 6.68 11.90 -12.67
N SER A 172 7.46 12.36 -11.70
CA SER A 172 8.90 12.08 -11.66
C SER A 172 9.08 10.63 -11.23
N GLU A 173 9.31 9.75 -12.20
CA GLU A 173 9.49 8.32 -11.96
C GLU A 173 10.93 8.01 -11.53
N THR A 174 11.06 7.16 -10.52
CA THR A 174 12.34 6.61 -10.08
C THR A 174 12.46 5.19 -10.62
N ALA A 175 13.59 4.86 -11.25
CA ALA A 175 13.86 3.50 -11.70
C ALA A 175 13.75 2.54 -10.52
N HIS A 176 13.02 1.46 -10.72
CA HIS A 176 12.88 0.41 -9.73
C HIS A 176 13.52 -0.87 -10.26
N PRO A 177 14.37 -1.55 -9.48
CA PRO A 177 15.18 -2.66 -10.00
C PRO A 177 14.44 -3.96 -10.15
N ILE A 178 13.20 -4.09 -9.64
CA ILE A 178 12.41 -5.32 -9.72
C ILE A 178 10.96 -5.08 -10.11
N ASP A 179 10.39 -6.06 -10.82
CA ASP A 179 8.97 -6.39 -10.84
C ASP A 179 8.72 -7.59 -9.93
N VAL A 180 7.47 -7.89 -9.60
CA VAL A 180 7.11 -9.02 -8.74
C VAL A 180 6.16 -9.95 -9.46
N LEU A 181 6.49 -11.23 -9.48
CA LEU A 181 5.56 -12.31 -9.77
C LEU A 181 4.89 -12.72 -8.46
N TRP A 182 3.57 -12.61 -8.42
CA TRP A 182 2.78 -12.89 -7.24
C TRP A 182 2.00 -14.17 -7.42
N PHE A 183 2.20 -15.11 -6.51
CA PHE A 183 1.55 -16.40 -6.49
C PHE A 183 0.67 -16.53 -5.25
N ARG A 184 -0.32 -17.41 -5.34
CA ARG A 184 -1.17 -17.81 -4.22
C ARG A 184 -1.25 -19.33 -4.21
N PHE A 185 -1.10 -19.92 -3.03
CA PHE A 185 -1.45 -21.31 -2.83
C PHE A 185 -2.96 -21.45 -2.69
N ASP A 186 -3.53 -22.55 -3.17
CA ASP A 186 -4.96 -22.81 -3.04
C ASP A 186 -5.36 -23.17 -1.59
N ALA A 187 -6.67 -23.44 -1.37
CA ALA A 187 -7.21 -23.71 -0.03
C ALA A 187 -6.76 -25.02 0.59
N ALA A 188 -6.26 -25.94 -0.23
CA ALA A 188 -5.84 -27.25 0.23
C ALA A 188 -4.41 -27.25 0.79
N ALA A 189 -3.64 -26.17 0.58
CA ALA A 189 -2.32 -26.03 1.19
C ALA A 189 -2.42 -25.92 2.71
N GLU A 190 -1.50 -26.61 3.41
CA GLU A 190 -1.35 -26.50 4.86
C GLU A 190 -1.04 -25.06 5.29
N ALA A 191 -1.35 -24.70 6.54
CA ALA A 191 -0.90 -23.45 7.12
C ALA A 191 0.65 -23.42 7.21
N LEU A 192 1.25 -22.23 7.04
CA LEU A 192 2.68 -22.07 7.29
C LEU A 192 3.00 -22.35 8.76
N PRO A 193 4.14 -23.00 9.05
CA PRO A 193 4.60 -23.23 10.43
C PRO A 193 4.81 -21.93 11.19
N ASP A 194 5.25 -20.88 10.48
CA ASP A 194 5.49 -19.55 10.98
C ASP A 194 4.41 -18.58 10.47
N GLN A 195 3.82 -17.82 11.38
CA GLN A 195 2.83 -16.79 11.07
C GLN A 195 3.47 -15.46 10.61
N GLY A 196 4.76 -15.48 10.32
CA GLY A 196 5.55 -14.31 9.94
C GLY A 196 5.57 -14.02 8.44
N PHE A 197 6.32 -13.00 8.10
CA PHE A 197 6.72 -12.64 6.74
C PHE A 197 8.18 -13.07 6.54
N THR A 198 8.41 -14.07 5.69
CA THR A 198 9.75 -14.62 5.40
C THR A 198 10.27 -14.05 4.08
N THR A 199 11.44 -13.42 4.12
CA THR A 199 12.20 -13.00 2.95
C THR A 199 13.34 -13.98 2.70
N LEU A 200 13.44 -14.49 1.48
CA LEU A 200 14.47 -15.42 1.02
C LEU A 200 15.41 -14.70 0.06
N VAL A 201 16.70 -14.74 0.35
CA VAL A 201 17.77 -14.19 -0.51
C VAL A 201 18.73 -15.30 -0.87
N GLY A 202 18.82 -15.63 -2.15
CA GLY A 202 19.67 -16.75 -2.57
C GLY A 202 20.06 -16.69 -4.03
N PRO A 203 20.70 -17.76 -4.53
CA PRO A 203 21.17 -17.83 -5.91
C PRO A 203 20.05 -17.79 -6.95
N GLN A 204 18.85 -18.16 -6.56
CA GLN A 204 17.68 -18.13 -7.45
C GLN A 204 16.98 -16.76 -7.47
N GLY A 205 17.35 -15.83 -6.62
CA GLY A 205 16.78 -14.50 -6.55
C GLY A 205 16.22 -14.15 -5.17
N LEU A 206 15.43 -13.07 -5.15
CA LEU A 206 14.72 -12.58 -3.98
C LEU A 206 13.27 -13.08 -4.03
N ALA A 207 12.83 -13.71 -2.95
CA ALA A 207 11.45 -14.14 -2.80
C ALA A 207 10.92 -13.81 -1.40
N SER A 208 9.59 -13.78 -1.25
CA SER A 208 8.92 -13.62 0.03
C SER A 208 7.77 -14.62 0.16
N VAL A 209 7.54 -15.13 1.36
CA VAL A 209 6.45 -16.06 1.67
C VAL A 209 5.77 -15.60 2.96
N PHE A 210 4.46 -15.55 2.96
CA PHE A 210 3.66 -15.21 4.14
C PHE A 210 2.23 -15.72 3.99
N THR A 211 1.50 -15.79 5.11
CA THR A 211 0.06 -16.08 5.11
C THR A 211 -0.71 -14.76 5.06
N SER A 212 -1.69 -14.62 4.17
CA SER A 212 -2.57 -13.45 4.05
C SER A 212 -3.55 -13.32 5.21
N ALA A 213 -4.28 -12.21 5.26
CA ALA A 213 -5.38 -12.01 6.21
C ALA A 213 -6.45 -13.10 6.13
N GLU A 214 -6.68 -13.64 4.94
CA GLU A 214 -7.66 -14.71 4.66
C GLU A 214 -7.13 -16.13 4.94
N GLY A 215 -5.94 -16.25 5.51
CA GLY A 215 -5.31 -17.54 5.80
C GLY A 215 -4.67 -18.26 4.60
N ARG A 216 -4.57 -17.59 3.43
CA ARG A 216 -3.94 -18.15 2.23
C ARG A 216 -2.45 -17.84 2.20
N VAL A 217 -1.65 -18.83 1.85
CA VAL A 217 -0.22 -18.61 1.65
C VAL A 217 0.00 -17.88 0.34
N GLN A 218 0.80 -16.84 0.40
CA GLN A 218 1.19 -16.02 -0.75
C GLN A 218 2.70 -16.01 -0.89
N LEU A 219 3.16 -15.93 -2.14
CA LEU A 219 4.56 -15.87 -2.53
C LEU A 219 4.77 -14.69 -3.48
N GLY A 220 5.75 -13.84 -3.18
CA GLY A 220 6.29 -12.85 -4.10
C GLY A 220 7.66 -13.29 -4.60
N TRP A 221 7.89 -13.23 -5.92
CA TRP A 221 9.18 -13.51 -6.54
C TRP A 221 9.64 -12.30 -7.34
N ALA A 222 10.79 -11.77 -7.01
CA ALA A 222 11.38 -10.62 -7.72
C ALA A 222 11.97 -11.06 -9.06
N ILE A 223 11.67 -10.30 -10.11
CA ILE A 223 12.23 -10.45 -11.45
C ILE A 223 12.73 -9.09 -11.95
N PRO A 224 13.67 -9.03 -12.90
CA PRO A 224 14.09 -7.77 -13.51
C PRO A 224 12.90 -7.04 -14.16
N PRO A 225 12.88 -5.70 -14.13
CA PRO A 225 11.82 -4.90 -14.74
C PRO A 225 11.71 -5.19 -16.23
N GLY A 226 10.48 -5.34 -16.72
CA GLY A 226 10.23 -5.61 -18.14
C GLY A 226 10.67 -6.99 -18.63
N ALA A 227 11.35 -7.82 -17.81
CA ALA A 227 11.72 -9.18 -18.20
C ALA A 227 10.47 -10.02 -18.53
N PRO A 228 10.52 -10.93 -19.51
CA PRO A 228 9.42 -11.85 -19.76
C PRO A 228 9.15 -12.71 -18.51
N THR A 229 7.89 -13.00 -18.25
CA THR A 229 7.52 -13.93 -17.17
C THR A 229 8.08 -15.32 -17.52
N PRO A 230 8.96 -15.89 -16.68
CA PRO A 230 9.50 -17.23 -16.94
C PRO A 230 8.38 -18.26 -17.02
N ARG A 231 8.46 -19.15 -18.00
CA ARG A 231 7.51 -20.24 -18.17
C ARG A 231 7.99 -21.47 -17.38
N HIS A 232 7.85 -21.40 -16.07
CA HIS A 232 8.15 -22.52 -15.18
C HIS A 232 6.85 -23.20 -14.74
N THR A 233 6.91 -24.51 -14.59
CA THR A 233 5.87 -25.29 -13.92
C THR A 233 5.86 -24.97 -12.42
N ALA A 234 4.75 -25.27 -11.72
CA ALA A 234 4.69 -25.12 -10.27
C ALA A 234 5.84 -25.86 -9.57
N ARG A 235 6.18 -27.07 -10.05
CA ARG A 235 7.31 -27.84 -9.51
C ARG A 235 8.64 -27.12 -9.66
N GLU A 236 8.93 -26.56 -10.83
CA GLU A 236 10.19 -25.84 -11.07
C GLU A 236 10.29 -24.58 -10.20
N TRP A 237 9.18 -23.88 -9.96
CA TRP A 237 9.13 -22.76 -9.01
C TRP A 237 9.43 -23.22 -7.59
N ILE A 238 8.82 -24.33 -7.16
CA ILE A 238 9.03 -24.91 -5.83
C ILE A 238 10.48 -25.38 -5.65
N ASP A 239 11.04 -26.08 -6.62
CA ASP A 239 12.44 -26.55 -6.56
C ASP A 239 13.43 -25.39 -6.40
N ARG A 240 13.18 -24.26 -7.06
CA ARG A 240 13.97 -23.03 -6.90
C ARG A 240 13.84 -22.40 -5.50
N LEU A 241 12.65 -22.42 -4.94
CA LEU A 241 12.40 -21.91 -3.59
C LEU A 241 13.06 -22.80 -2.54
N VAL A 242 12.88 -24.10 -2.66
CA VAL A 242 13.46 -25.11 -1.77
C VAL A 242 14.99 -24.99 -1.70
N ALA A 243 15.64 -24.73 -2.84
CA ALA A 243 17.09 -24.57 -2.93
C ALA A 243 17.65 -23.41 -2.11
N GLN A 244 16.81 -22.47 -1.66
CA GLN A 244 17.26 -21.30 -0.88
C GLN A 244 16.45 -21.05 0.39
N ALA A 245 15.50 -21.93 0.71
CA ALA A 245 14.66 -21.84 1.91
C ALA A 245 15.29 -22.56 3.09
N PRO A 246 15.08 -22.09 4.33
CA PRO A 246 15.38 -22.85 5.54
C PRO A 246 14.63 -24.18 5.57
N GLN A 247 15.18 -25.17 6.29
CA GLN A 247 14.71 -26.55 6.24
C GLN A 247 13.22 -26.74 6.55
N ASP A 248 12.69 -26.01 7.52
CA ASP A 248 11.26 -26.03 7.88
C ASP A 248 10.36 -25.56 6.75
N LEU A 249 10.69 -24.42 6.14
CA LEU A 249 9.98 -23.87 4.99
C LEU A 249 10.17 -24.72 3.73
N ALA A 250 11.39 -25.23 3.49
CA ALA A 250 11.68 -26.14 2.36
C ALA A 250 10.82 -27.40 2.43
N GLY A 251 10.70 -28.01 3.60
CA GLY A 251 9.83 -29.15 3.81
C GLY A 251 8.34 -28.85 3.58
N TRP A 252 7.89 -27.68 4.04
CA TRP A 252 6.53 -27.22 3.76
C TRP A 252 6.29 -27.01 2.26
N LEU A 253 7.20 -26.33 1.55
CA LEU A 253 7.12 -26.08 0.11
C LEU A 253 7.07 -27.39 -0.69
N GLN A 254 7.86 -28.41 -0.30
CA GLN A 254 7.85 -29.73 -0.96
C GLN A 254 6.50 -30.44 -0.82
N ARG A 255 5.90 -30.40 0.38
CA ARG A 255 4.58 -31.03 0.62
C ARG A 255 3.44 -30.29 -0.07
N ASN A 256 3.50 -28.98 -0.16
CA ASN A 256 2.40 -28.13 -0.62
C ASN A 256 2.58 -27.59 -2.05
N GLY A 257 3.67 -27.94 -2.73
CA GLY A 257 4.04 -27.39 -4.03
C GLY A 257 3.02 -27.62 -5.14
N ALA A 258 2.23 -28.69 -5.07
CA ALA A 258 1.16 -28.98 -6.02
C ALA A 258 -0.01 -27.95 -5.94
N HIS A 259 -0.09 -27.19 -4.85
CA HIS A 259 -1.12 -26.19 -4.58
C HIS A 259 -0.70 -24.78 -5.02
N LEU A 260 0.48 -24.60 -5.63
CA LEU A 260 0.95 -23.32 -6.14
C LEU A 260 0.19 -22.94 -7.41
N GLY A 261 -0.56 -21.83 -7.36
CA GLY A 261 -1.26 -21.27 -8.52
C GLY A 261 -0.33 -20.55 -9.49
N GLU A 262 -0.87 -20.17 -10.65
CA GLU A 262 -0.15 -19.40 -11.65
C GLU A 262 0.22 -17.99 -11.14
N PRO A 263 1.39 -17.46 -11.57
CA PRO A 263 1.81 -16.13 -11.16
C PRO A 263 1.03 -15.01 -11.84
N VAL A 264 0.72 -13.99 -11.08
CA VAL A 264 0.25 -12.70 -11.60
C VAL A 264 1.40 -11.71 -11.55
N ARG A 265 1.74 -11.10 -12.69
CA ARG A 265 2.80 -10.09 -12.75
C ARG A 265 2.30 -8.77 -12.17
N PHE A 266 3.09 -8.24 -11.28
CA PHE A 266 2.94 -6.91 -10.72
C PHE A 266 4.12 -6.05 -11.18
N SER A 267 3.89 -5.19 -12.17
CA SER A 267 4.88 -4.20 -12.59
C SER A 267 4.96 -3.10 -11.56
N VAL A 268 6.15 -2.90 -11.02
CA VAL A 268 6.39 -1.89 -9.99
C VAL A 268 6.60 -0.53 -10.65
N GLN A 269 5.90 0.48 -10.17
CA GLN A 269 6.09 1.87 -10.52
C GLN A 269 6.34 2.64 -9.23
N VAL A 270 7.42 3.39 -9.19
CA VAL A 270 7.76 4.30 -8.09
C VAL A 270 7.90 5.68 -8.67
N GLY A 271 7.32 6.67 -8.04
CA GLY A 271 7.40 8.04 -8.52
C GLY A 271 6.78 9.04 -7.56
N LEU A 272 6.96 10.29 -7.86
CA LEU A 272 6.41 11.40 -7.09
C LEU A 272 5.87 12.44 -8.08
N ALA A 273 4.59 12.80 -7.97
CA ALA A 273 4.00 13.85 -8.78
C ALA A 273 4.72 15.19 -8.49
N GLU A 274 4.96 15.99 -9.51
CA GLU A 274 5.67 17.27 -9.36
C GLU A 274 4.92 18.24 -8.45
N ARG A 275 3.60 18.14 -8.45
CA ARG A 275 2.69 18.80 -7.52
C ARG A 275 1.50 17.88 -7.23
N TRP A 276 0.89 18.00 -6.05
CA TRP A 276 -0.25 17.16 -5.67
C TRP A 276 -1.58 17.89 -5.80
N TRP A 277 -1.55 19.18 -6.06
CA TRP A 277 -2.77 19.96 -6.18
C TRP A 277 -2.68 21.02 -7.28
N GLN A 278 -3.83 21.48 -7.71
CA GLN A 278 -4.06 22.71 -8.45
C GLN A 278 -5.44 23.26 -8.07
N PRO A 279 -5.83 24.50 -8.47
CA PRO A 279 -7.12 25.05 -8.09
C PRO A 279 -8.29 24.08 -8.33
N GLY A 280 -8.93 23.62 -7.23
CA GLY A 280 -10.04 22.69 -7.24
C GLY A 280 -9.71 21.21 -7.39
N LEU A 281 -8.44 20.81 -7.46
CA LEU A 281 -8.00 19.40 -7.56
C LEU A 281 -6.95 19.07 -6.51
N LEU A 282 -7.07 17.89 -5.88
CA LEU A 282 -6.05 17.29 -5.01
C LEU A 282 -5.79 15.86 -5.46
N LEU A 283 -4.54 15.44 -5.55
CA LEU A 283 -4.12 14.05 -5.81
C LEU A 283 -3.60 13.42 -4.51
N LEU A 284 -4.01 12.19 -4.20
CA LEU A 284 -3.60 11.46 -3.00
C LEU A 284 -3.29 9.99 -3.32
N GLY A 285 -2.51 9.35 -2.46
CA GLY A 285 -2.10 7.95 -2.60
C GLY A 285 -1.33 7.71 -3.91
N ASP A 286 -1.52 6.56 -4.53
CA ASP A 286 -0.79 6.19 -5.75
C ASP A 286 -1.04 7.15 -6.94
N ALA A 287 -2.06 8.00 -6.91
CA ALA A 287 -2.27 9.04 -7.91
C ALA A 287 -1.18 10.13 -7.83
N ALA A 288 -0.71 10.44 -6.62
CA ALA A 288 0.36 11.40 -6.35
C ALA A 288 1.73 10.73 -6.21
N HIS A 289 1.79 9.53 -5.62
CA HIS A 289 3.05 8.89 -5.24
C HIS A 289 2.98 7.35 -5.25
N PRO A 290 2.98 6.71 -6.42
CA PRO A 290 3.11 5.27 -6.49
C PRO A 290 4.40 4.81 -5.79
N MET A 291 4.30 3.76 -4.95
CA MET A 291 5.37 3.32 -4.06
C MET A 291 5.82 1.89 -4.37
N SER A 292 7.05 1.57 -3.97
CA SER A 292 7.56 0.21 -3.96
C SER A 292 6.71 -0.71 -3.07
N PRO A 293 6.54 -2.01 -3.43
CA PRO A 293 5.87 -2.98 -2.57
C PRO A 293 6.66 -3.32 -1.30
N VAL A 294 7.93 -2.92 -1.21
CA VAL A 294 8.79 -3.16 -0.05
C VAL A 294 8.13 -2.58 1.21
N ARG A 295 7.95 -3.44 2.21
CA ARG A 295 7.31 -3.12 3.50
C ARG A 295 5.88 -2.54 3.40
N ALA A 296 5.17 -2.83 2.32
CA ALA A 296 3.75 -2.47 2.13
C ALA A 296 3.41 -0.99 2.41
N GLN A 297 4.33 -0.05 2.09
CA GLN A 297 4.13 1.37 2.44
C GLN A 297 3.02 2.06 1.67
N GLY A 298 2.66 1.60 0.48
CA GLY A 298 1.65 2.25 -0.36
C GLY A 298 0.31 2.45 0.34
N ILE A 299 -0.25 1.40 0.96
CA ILE A 299 -1.53 1.49 1.68
C ILE A 299 -1.41 2.39 2.92
N ASN A 300 -0.30 2.29 3.67
CA ASN A 300 -0.10 3.07 4.89
C ASN A 300 0.00 4.56 4.59
N MET A 301 0.78 4.95 3.57
CA MET A 301 0.89 6.35 3.16
C MET A 301 -0.41 6.88 2.58
N ALA A 302 -1.13 6.09 1.79
CA ALA A 302 -2.44 6.46 1.26
C ALA A 302 -3.48 6.74 2.36
N LEU A 303 -3.49 5.96 3.45
CA LEU A 303 -4.34 6.19 4.61
C LEU A 303 -3.92 7.43 5.40
N ARG A 304 -2.61 7.67 5.54
CA ARG A 304 -2.10 8.88 6.19
C ARG A 304 -2.44 10.14 5.39
N ASP A 305 -2.41 10.05 4.05
CA ASP A 305 -2.89 11.15 3.18
C ASP A 305 -4.37 11.44 3.42
N ALA A 306 -5.19 10.38 3.44
CA ALA A 306 -6.63 10.51 3.70
C ALA A 306 -6.91 11.11 5.07
N ALA A 307 -6.15 10.71 6.11
CA ALA A 307 -6.30 11.21 7.47
C ALA A 307 -6.00 12.71 7.56
N LEU A 308 -4.84 13.15 7.03
CA LEU A 308 -4.47 14.56 7.04
C LEU A 308 -5.41 15.40 6.16
N ALA A 309 -5.76 14.90 4.97
CA ALA A 309 -6.71 15.60 4.09
C ALA A 309 -8.10 15.74 4.74
N SER A 310 -8.60 14.68 5.39
CA SER A 310 -9.86 14.72 6.14
C SER A 310 -9.81 15.77 7.25
N CYS A 311 -8.78 15.75 8.11
CA CYS A 311 -8.63 16.71 9.20
C CYS A 311 -8.61 18.14 8.66
N THR A 312 -7.72 18.44 7.69
CA THR A 312 -7.56 19.79 7.13
C THR A 312 -8.84 20.32 6.47
N LEU A 313 -9.55 19.47 5.71
CA LEU A 313 -10.78 19.87 5.01
C LEU A 313 -11.96 20.05 5.97
N LEU A 314 -12.04 19.26 7.04
CA LEU A 314 -13.09 19.39 8.06
C LEU A 314 -12.86 20.60 8.94
N GLU A 315 -11.64 20.90 9.35
CA GLU A 315 -11.29 22.15 10.05
C GLU A 315 -11.70 23.37 9.22
N LEU A 316 -11.36 23.36 7.94
CA LEU A 316 -11.73 24.45 7.03
C LEU A 316 -13.26 24.60 6.93
N ALA A 317 -13.99 23.48 6.80
CA ALA A 317 -15.45 23.50 6.67
C ALA A 317 -16.15 23.92 7.98
N SER A 318 -15.57 23.66 9.14
CA SER A 318 -16.13 24.05 10.45
C SER A 318 -16.02 25.57 10.72
N ALA A 319 -15.09 26.24 10.07
CA ALA A 319 -14.89 27.69 10.20
C ALA A 319 -15.95 28.53 9.45
N GLY A 320 -16.85 27.90 8.68
CA GLY A 320 -17.92 28.56 7.94
C GLY A 320 -17.84 28.37 6.43
N PRO A 321 -18.44 29.29 5.63
CA PRO A 321 -18.36 29.22 4.18
C PRO A 321 -16.91 29.25 3.67
N VAL A 322 -16.54 28.26 2.84
CA VAL A 322 -15.18 28.10 2.34
C VAL A 322 -15.02 28.84 1.01
N SER A 323 -14.12 29.79 0.93
CA SER A 323 -13.75 30.44 -0.33
C SER A 323 -12.77 29.57 -1.14
N ALA A 324 -12.70 29.80 -2.44
CA ALA A 324 -11.76 29.10 -3.32
C ALA A 324 -10.30 29.26 -2.87
N ALA A 325 -9.90 30.46 -2.46
CA ALA A 325 -8.54 30.73 -1.99
C ALA A 325 -8.20 29.99 -0.68
N GLN A 326 -9.13 29.92 0.26
CA GLN A 326 -8.95 29.17 1.50
C GLN A 326 -8.82 27.65 1.22
N LEU A 327 -9.63 27.14 0.28
CA LEU A 327 -9.53 25.75 -0.15
C LEU A 327 -8.15 25.47 -0.77
N ASP A 328 -7.69 26.29 -1.69
CA ASP A 328 -6.38 26.12 -2.36
C ASP A 328 -5.21 26.19 -1.35
N GLN A 329 -5.29 27.07 -0.35
CA GLN A 329 -4.31 27.08 0.76
C GLN A 329 -4.33 25.79 1.57
N ALA A 330 -5.51 25.19 1.81
CA ALA A 330 -5.63 23.92 2.49
C ALA A 330 -5.00 22.78 1.68
N LEU A 331 -5.22 22.76 0.35
CA LEU A 331 -4.59 21.77 -0.54
C LEU A 331 -3.06 21.90 -0.54
N ALA A 332 -2.54 23.13 -0.59
CA ALA A 332 -1.10 23.40 -0.50
C ALA A 332 -0.50 22.89 0.83
N ARG A 333 -1.19 23.09 1.96
CA ARG A 333 -0.77 22.60 3.28
C ARG A 333 -0.72 21.07 3.32
N ILE A 334 -1.71 20.39 2.73
CA ILE A 334 -1.72 18.92 2.66
C ILE A 334 -0.49 18.41 1.90
N GLU A 335 -0.19 18.95 0.73
CA GLU A 335 1.01 18.57 -0.04
C GLU A 335 2.28 18.86 0.75
N ALA A 336 2.42 20.07 1.31
CA ALA A 336 3.62 20.48 2.04
C ALA A 336 3.93 19.57 3.23
N ALA A 337 2.89 19.06 3.92
CA ALA A 337 3.04 18.16 5.05
C ALA A 337 3.34 16.71 4.62
N ARG A 338 2.70 16.22 3.53
CA ARG A 338 2.80 14.81 3.14
C ARG A 338 3.97 14.48 2.24
N ARG A 339 4.28 15.37 1.28
CA ARG A 339 5.30 15.13 0.26
C ARG A 339 6.70 14.81 0.82
N PRO A 340 7.23 15.53 1.84
CA PRO A 340 8.53 15.20 2.41
C PRO A 340 8.59 13.82 3.07
N GLU A 341 7.51 13.43 3.78
CA GLU A 341 7.43 12.12 4.41
C GLU A 341 7.43 10.99 3.36
N VAL A 342 6.61 11.12 2.33
CA VAL A 342 6.54 10.13 1.24
C VAL A 342 7.88 10.00 0.53
N ALA A 343 8.52 11.12 0.19
CA ALA A 343 9.84 11.11 -0.47
C ALA A 343 10.90 10.40 0.39
N LEU A 344 10.92 10.66 1.71
CA LEU A 344 11.82 9.98 2.63
C LEU A 344 11.55 8.48 2.70
N LEU A 345 10.27 8.06 2.74
CA LEU A 345 9.94 6.64 2.80
C LEU A 345 10.26 5.91 1.49
N GLN A 346 10.09 6.56 0.33
CA GLN A 346 10.55 6.02 -0.95
C GLN A 346 12.07 5.81 -0.95
N ALA A 347 12.84 6.76 -0.42
CA ALA A 347 14.29 6.64 -0.30
C ALA A 347 14.69 5.46 0.63
N LEU A 348 14.04 5.31 1.78
CA LEU A 348 14.28 4.18 2.69
C LEU A 348 13.93 2.82 2.07
N GLN A 349 12.87 2.75 1.26
CA GLN A 349 12.52 1.55 0.51
C GLN A 349 13.59 1.21 -0.55
N ALA A 350 14.11 2.21 -1.25
CA ALA A 350 15.18 2.04 -2.23
C ALA A 350 16.46 1.51 -1.56
N GLU A 351 16.88 2.10 -0.44
CA GLU A 351 18.03 1.61 0.34
C GLU A 351 17.88 0.16 0.80
N GLU A 352 16.68 -0.24 1.25
CA GLU A 352 16.44 -1.62 1.69
C GLU A 352 16.56 -2.59 0.50
N LEU A 353 16.03 -2.20 -0.65
CA LEU A 353 16.11 -3.00 -1.85
C LEU A 353 17.55 -3.09 -2.40
N GLU A 354 18.30 -2.00 -2.42
CA GLU A 354 19.71 -1.99 -2.82
C GLU A 354 20.55 -2.97 -1.98
N ARG A 355 20.28 -3.05 -0.66
CA ARG A 355 20.94 -4.01 0.23
C ARG A 355 20.59 -5.46 -0.15
N ALA A 356 19.34 -5.73 -0.47
CA ALA A 356 18.90 -7.06 -0.91
C ALA A 356 19.53 -7.44 -2.26
N GLU A 357 19.62 -6.51 -3.21
CA GLU A 357 20.27 -6.69 -4.50
C GLU A 357 21.77 -6.89 -4.36
N LEU A 358 22.44 -6.14 -3.47
CA LEU A 358 23.85 -6.33 -3.19
C LEU A 358 24.13 -7.78 -2.75
N LEU A 359 23.29 -8.32 -1.86
CA LEU A 359 23.38 -9.71 -1.43
C LEU A 359 23.09 -10.67 -2.58
N GLN A 360 22.11 -10.41 -3.41
CA GLN A 360 21.78 -11.24 -4.56
C GLN A 360 22.93 -11.34 -5.55
N HIS A 361 23.61 -10.24 -5.86
CA HIS A 361 24.66 -10.17 -6.88
C HIS A 361 26.06 -10.51 -6.37
N LYS A 362 26.27 -10.67 -5.06
CA LYS A 362 27.57 -11.03 -4.46
C LYS A 362 27.55 -12.40 -3.76
N PRO A 363 27.78 -13.51 -4.49
CA PRO A 363 27.70 -14.85 -3.93
C PRO A 363 28.64 -15.08 -2.74
N TRP A 364 29.83 -14.49 -2.77
CA TRP A 364 30.77 -14.60 -1.68
C TRP A 364 30.26 -13.98 -0.37
N LEU A 365 29.60 -12.81 -0.47
CA LEU A 365 29.02 -12.12 0.68
C LEU A 365 27.82 -12.90 1.25
N ARG A 366 26.95 -13.43 0.37
CA ARG A 366 25.84 -14.30 0.77
C ARG A 366 26.32 -15.51 1.56
N ARG A 367 27.34 -16.25 1.02
CA ARG A 367 27.92 -17.43 1.68
C ARG A 367 28.58 -17.07 3.00
N LEU A 368 29.28 -15.94 3.05
CA LEU A 368 29.89 -15.45 4.29
C LEU A 368 28.80 -15.21 5.35
N LEU A 369 27.75 -14.46 5.01
CA LEU A 369 26.64 -14.17 5.93
C LEU A 369 25.91 -15.44 6.36
N ALA A 370 25.65 -16.37 5.44
CA ALA A 370 25.04 -17.65 5.76
C ALA A 370 25.91 -18.46 6.74
N GLY A 371 27.24 -18.53 6.52
CA GLY A 371 28.17 -19.24 7.41
C GLY A 371 28.27 -18.64 8.81
N PHE A 372 28.17 -17.32 8.93
CA PHE A 372 28.20 -16.61 10.22
C PHE A 372 26.83 -16.28 10.80
N ALA A 373 25.74 -16.69 10.15
CA ALA A 373 24.38 -16.36 10.56
C ALA A 373 24.11 -16.66 12.05
N PRO A 374 24.50 -17.81 12.64
CA PRO A 374 24.27 -18.07 14.06
C PRO A 374 24.94 -17.07 15.01
N LEU A 375 26.11 -16.53 14.61
CA LEU A 375 26.88 -15.57 15.40
C LEU A 375 26.34 -14.14 15.29
N VAL A 376 25.87 -13.74 14.10
CA VAL A 376 25.47 -12.35 13.82
C VAL A 376 23.97 -12.12 13.95
N SER A 377 23.15 -13.17 14.06
CA SER A 377 21.66 -13.11 14.02
C SER A 377 21.07 -12.08 14.98
N LYS A 378 21.49 -12.07 16.25
CA LYS A 378 20.98 -11.11 17.24
C LYS A 378 21.34 -9.66 16.89
N ALA A 379 22.56 -9.42 16.42
CA ALA A 379 23.02 -8.09 16.03
C ALA A 379 22.32 -7.63 14.75
N ALA A 380 22.21 -8.51 13.74
CA ALA A 380 21.50 -8.25 12.50
C ALA A 380 20.03 -7.93 12.75
N GLY A 381 19.34 -8.70 13.58
CA GLY A 381 17.93 -8.45 13.93
C GLY A 381 17.74 -7.15 14.70
N ARG A 382 18.64 -6.79 15.64
CA ARG A 382 18.60 -5.50 16.34
C ARG A 382 18.82 -4.33 15.38
N TYR A 383 19.82 -4.41 14.53
CA TYR A 383 20.11 -3.40 13.53
C TYR A 383 18.91 -3.21 12.59
N TRP A 384 18.39 -4.29 12.03
CA TRP A 384 17.24 -4.26 11.16
C TRP A 384 16.02 -3.63 11.83
N ARG A 385 15.70 -4.00 13.07
CA ARG A 385 14.60 -3.44 13.86
C ARG A 385 14.69 -1.91 13.99
N LEU A 386 15.90 -1.39 14.25
CA LEU A 386 16.12 0.06 14.36
C LEU A 386 15.86 0.77 13.04
N GLN A 387 16.24 0.16 11.92
CA GLN A 387 15.99 0.71 10.59
C GLN A 387 14.49 0.75 10.25
N GLN A 388 13.70 -0.21 10.76
CA GLN A 388 12.27 -0.29 10.44
C GLN A 388 11.42 0.80 11.13
N ARG A 389 11.92 1.44 12.17
CA ARG A 389 11.12 2.38 12.99
C ARG A 389 10.44 3.47 12.16
N ARG A 390 11.16 4.09 11.23
CA ARG A 390 10.60 5.14 10.35
C ARG A 390 9.57 4.61 9.38
N LEU A 391 9.82 3.44 8.79
CA LEU A 391 8.90 2.78 7.88
C LEU A 391 7.60 2.33 8.59
N ARG A 392 7.63 2.08 9.89
CA ARG A 392 6.50 1.59 10.67
C ARG A 392 5.59 2.68 11.22
N HIS A 393 6.19 3.77 11.72
CA HIS A 393 5.47 4.82 12.44
C HIS A 393 5.28 6.09 11.62
N GLY A 394 5.85 6.13 10.41
CA GLY A 394 5.93 7.38 9.66
C GLY A 394 6.92 8.36 10.29
N THR A 395 7.05 9.54 9.72
CA THR A 395 8.04 10.55 10.11
C THR A 395 7.44 11.93 10.40
N ALA A 396 6.18 12.13 10.03
CA ALA A 396 5.45 13.35 10.28
C ALA A 396 4.22 13.08 11.16
N PRO A 397 3.87 13.98 12.07
CA PRO A 397 2.61 13.90 12.80
C PRO A 397 1.42 14.02 11.83
N LEU A 398 0.30 13.41 12.17
CA LEU A 398 -0.96 13.56 11.43
C LEU A 398 -1.80 14.74 11.93
N ASP A 399 -1.29 15.49 12.89
CA ASP A 399 -1.93 16.70 13.38
C ASP A 399 -1.51 17.90 12.52
N THR A 400 -2.46 18.75 12.18
CA THR A 400 -2.23 19.97 11.39
C THR A 400 -1.51 21.05 12.21
N GLY A 401 -0.94 20.72 13.37
CA GLY A 401 -0.20 21.61 14.25
C GLY A 401 -0.84 23.00 14.38
N GLN A 402 -1.39 23.33 15.51
CA GLN A 402 -1.80 24.71 15.82
C GLN A 402 -0.63 25.68 15.68
#